data_20450972aaa062d1e65b468256d981a0
#
_entry.id   20450972aaa062d1e65b468256d981a0
#
_cell.length_a   1.000
_cell.length_b   1.000
_cell.length_c   1.000
_cell.angle_alpha   90.00
_cell.angle_beta   90.00
_cell.angle_gamma   90.00
#
_symmetry.space_group_name_H-M   'P 1'
#
loop_
_entity.id
_entity.type
_entity.pdbx_description
1 polymer ?
#
loop_
_entity_poly.entity_id
_entity_poly.type
_entity_poly.pdbx_seq_one_letter_code
_entity_poly.pdbx_strand_id
1 'polypeptide(L)'
;MENMKNVVLCLLVVGLFLSFTENALAQEDYGNTLNAFVKFGDNSSVAAHYEFQVAPSLTVSPEARIWFSGVNELALGGRADYYFDSLFSLAEPWDIWGGVDAAFLSGDGNDDFNLNAHIGVEYKIDDFIGIIAEFGGGTITAGGIGIGLHF
;
A
#
# COMPACT_ATOMS: atom_id res chain seq x y z
N MET A 1 23.87 13.45 16.13
CA MET A 1 24.07 14.03 14.79
C MET A 1 23.61 13.13 13.65
N GLU A 2 23.68 11.80 13.74
CA GLU A 2 23.16 10.89 12.70
C GLU A 2 21.63 10.94 12.56
N ASN A 3 20.89 10.95 13.65
CA ASN A 3 19.42 11.00 13.62
C ASN A 3 18.87 12.26 12.91
N MET A 4 19.58 13.38 13.00
CA MET A 4 19.16 14.63 12.37
C MET A 4 19.34 14.61 10.84
N LYS A 5 20.36 13.91 10.34
CA LYS A 5 20.58 13.71 8.89
C LYS A 5 19.49 12.84 8.27
N ASN A 6 19.04 11.81 8.98
CA ASN A 6 17.99 10.91 8.52
C ASN A 6 16.63 11.61 8.50
N VAL A 7 16.33 12.47 9.49
CA VAL A 7 15.13 13.29 9.52
C VAL A 7 15.12 14.31 8.37
N VAL A 8 16.25 14.98 8.12
CA VAL A 8 16.38 15.93 7.01
C VAL A 8 16.26 15.22 5.66
N LEU A 9 16.82 14.01 5.53
CA LEU A 9 16.69 13.21 4.30
C LEU A 9 15.24 12.79 4.07
N CYS A 10 14.53 12.33 5.11
CA CYS A 10 13.10 12.01 5.02
C CYS A 10 12.26 13.25 4.63
N LEU A 11 12.54 14.41 5.20
CA LEU A 11 11.82 15.65 4.87
C LEU A 11 12.13 16.12 3.44
N LEU A 12 13.36 15.93 2.95
CA LEU A 12 13.73 16.24 1.57
C LEU A 12 13.04 15.29 0.58
N VAL A 13 12.96 14.00 0.89
CA VAL A 13 12.25 13.02 0.07
C VAL A 13 10.76 13.34 0.02
N VAL A 14 10.12 13.62 1.17
CA VAL A 14 8.72 14.03 1.24
C VAL A 14 8.49 15.35 0.51
N GLY A 15 9.39 16.33 0.66
CA GLY A 15 9.30 17.61 -0.04
C GLY A 15 9.48 17.47 -1.56
N LEU A 16 10.30 16.52 -2.01
CA LEU A 16 10.49 16.24 -3.44
C LEU A 16 9.20 15.62 -4.05
N PHE A 17 8.54 14.74 -3.32
CA PHE A 17 7.25 14.17 -3.75
C PHE A 17 6.12 15.20 -3.81
N LEU A 18 6.12 16.18 -2.90
CA LEU A 18 5.10 17.25 -2.88
C LEU A 18 5.28 18.29 -4.01
N SER A 19 6.43 18.35 -4.67
CA SER A 19 6.70 19.31 -5.75
C SER A 19 6.24 18.86 -7.14
N PHE A 20 5.70 17.65 -7.29
CA PHE A 20 5.15 17.16 -8.56
C PHE A 20 3.66 17.47 -8.77
N THR A 21 3.09 18.37 -7.96
CA THR A 21 1.67 18.73 -8.03
C THR A 21 1.40 19.87 -8.99
N GLU A 22 1.53 19.67 -10.29
CA GLU A 22 0.80 20.52 -11.23
C GLU A 22 0.68 19.87 -12.61
N ASN A 23 -0.46 19.18 -12.84
CA ASN A 23 -1.19 19.23 -14.11
C ASN A 23 -2.55 18.56 -13.89
N ALA A 24 -3.58 19.37 -13.70
CA ALA A 24 -4.97 18.94 -13.62
C ALA A 24 -5.51 18.56 -15.01
N LEU A 25 -5.14 17.37 -15.48
CA LEU A 25 -5.99 16.58 -16.36
C LEU A 25 -6.90 15.79 -15.45
N ALA A 26 -8.11 15.43 -15.90
CA ALA A 26 -9.13 14.74 -15.10
C ALA A 26 -8.46 13.67 -14.21
N GLN A 27 -8.26 14.04 -12.94
CA GLN A 27 -7.51 13.24 -12.00
C GLN A 27 -8.43 12.15 -11.51
N GLU A 28 -8.02 10.92 -11.68
CA GLU A 28 -8.69 9.77 -11.10
C GLU A 28 -8.58 9.85 -9.57
N ASP A 29 -9.66 9.52 -8.87
CA ASP A 29 -9.69 9.51 -7.42
C ASP A 29 -9.37 8.09 -6.93
N TYR A 30 -8.15 7.89 -6.44
CA TYR A 30 -7.69 6.64 -5.85
C TYR A 30 -7.90 6.59 -4.32
N GLY A 31 -8.38 7.67 -3.73
CA GLY A 31 -8.61 7.77 -2.30
C GLY A 31 -9.96 7.22 -1.87
N ASN A 32 -10.18 7.21 -0.54
CA ASN A 32 -11.41 6.71 0.09
C ASN A 32 -11.72 5.24 -0.26
N THR A 33 -10.68 4.41 -0.39
CA THR A 33 -10.82 3.00 -0.70
C THR A 33 -10.42 2.13 0.49
N LEU A 34 -11.28 1.21 0.89
CA LEU A 34 -10.97 0.17 1.86
C LEU A 34 -10.61 -1.12 1.14
N ASN A 35 -9.36 -1.53 1.26
CA ASN A 35 -8.85 -2.75 0.67
C ASN A 35 -8.72 -3.86 1.73
N ALA A 36 -9.16 -5.06 1.39
CA ALA A 36 -9.03 -6.25 2.22
C ALA A 36 -8.43 -7.40 1.41
N PHE A 37 -7.44 -8.09 1.97
CA PHE A 37 -6.64 -9.12 1.31
C PHE A 37 -6.58 -10.41 2.11
N VAL A 38 -6.54 -11.52 1.40
CA VAL A 38 -5.93 -12.76 1.85
C VAL A 38 -4.56 -12.86 1.20
N LYS A 39 -3.50 -12.88 2.01
CA LYS A 39 -2.11 -12.94 1.54
C LYS A 39 -1.53 -14.32 1.80
N PHE A 40 -0.77 -14.80 0.82
CA PHE A 40 -0.09 -16.09 0.78
C PHE A 40 1.41 -15.84 0.61
N GLY A 41 2.26 -16.70 1.12
CA GLY A 41 3.71 -16.60 1.02
C GLY A 41 4.34 -17.37 2.16
N ASP A 42 5.29 -16.76 2.85
CA ASP A 42 5.96 -17.41 3.99
C ASP A 42 4.97 -17.83 5.08
N ASN A 43 3.90 -17.06 5.26
CA ASN A 43 2.78 -17.40 6.13
C ASN A 43 1.49 -16.77 5.58
N SER A 44 0.36 -17.49 5.73
CA SER A 44 -0.94 -16.94 5.34
C SER A 44 -1.44 -15.89 6.33
N SER A 45 -1.97 -14.80 5.79
CA SER A 45 -2.46 -13.67 6.61
C SER A 45 -3.69 -13.02 5.98
N VAL A 46 -4.43 -12.27 6.78
CA VAL A 46 -5.42 -11.29 6.32
C VAL A 46 -4.86 -9.90 6.59
N ALA A 47 -4.99 -9.02 5.60
CA ALA A 47 -4.59 -7.63 5.73
C ALA A 47 -5.74 -6.72 5.29
N ALA A 48 -5.81 -5.55 5.89
CA ALA A 48 -6.70 -4.48 5.44
C ALA A 48 -5.99 -3.14 5.56
N HIS A 49 -6.26 -2.26 4.60
CA HIS A 49 -5.78 -0.88 4.63
C HIS A 49 -6.81 0.07 4.03
N TYR A 50 -6.77 1.31 4.47
CA TYR A 50 -7.65 2.36 3.97
C TYR A 50 -6.82 3.44 3.30
N GLU A 51 -7.11 3.74 2.02
CA GLU A 51 -6.35 4.65 1.19
C GLU A 51 -6.82 6.10 1.32
N PHE A 52 -5.85 6.99 1.50
CA PHE A 52 -6.01 8.43 1.40
C PHE A 52 -5.15 8.95 0.25
N GLN A 53 -5.78 9.58 -0.72
CA GLN A 53 -5.02 10.22 -1.80
C GLN A 53 -4.34 11.49 -1.29
N VAL A 54 -3.02 11.56 -1.46
CA VAL A 54 -2.21 12.70 -1.00
C VAL A 54 -1.60 13.49 -2.16
N ALA A 55 -1.59 12.91 -3.37
CA ALA A 55 -1.17 13.56 -4.61
C ALA A 55 -1.86 12.87 -5.81
N PRO A 56 -1.80 13.40 -7.03
CA PRO A 56 -2.53 12.89 -8.20
C PRO A 56 -2.47 11.38 -8.44
N SER A 57 -1.33 10.76 -8.19
CA SER A 57 -1.15 9.30 -8.39
C SER A 57 -0.55 8.64 -7.15
N LEU A 58 -0.66 9.28 -5.98
CA LEU A 58 -0.05 8.80 -4.75
C LEU A 58 -1.08 8.68 -3.65
N THR A 59 -1.18 7.50 -3.06
CA THR A 59 -1.97 7.25 -1.86
C THR A 59 -1.08 6.86 -0.68
N VAL A 60 -1.57 7.10 0.52
CA VAL A 60 -1.00 6.58 1.77
C VAL A 60 -2.09 5.91 2.56
N SER A 61 -1.74 4.85 3.27
CA SER A 61 -2.72 4.04 3.98
C SER A 61 -2.19 3.54 5.32
N PRO A 62 -2.90 3.66 6.43
CA PRO A 62 -2.71 2.79 7.57
C PRO A 62 -3.07 1.35 7.18
N GLU A 63 -2.26 0.39 7.60
CA GLU A 63 -2.45 -1.05 7.35
C GLU A 63 -2.46 -1.84 8.65
N ALA A 64 -3.34 -2.82 8.72
CA ALA A 64 -3.34 -3.86 9.75
C ALA A 64 -3.27 -5.23 9.08
N ARG A 65 -2.48 -6.16 9.66
CA ARG A 65 -2.31 -7.52 9.16
C ARG A 65 -2.30 -8.52 10.32
N ILE A 66 -2.96 -9.65 10.14
CA ILE A 66 -3.04 -10.74 11.12
C ILE A 66 -2.63 -12.05 10.43
N TRP A 67 -1.67 -12.77 11.03
CA TRP A 67 -1.24 -14.10 10.57
C TRP A 67 -1.99 -15.20 11.31
N PHE A 68 -2.21 -16.31 10.59
CA PHE A 68 -2.94 -17.47 11.12
C PHE A 68 -2.04 -18.66 11.46
N SER A 69 -0.75 -18.60 11.15
CA SER A 69 0.17 -19.71 11.33
C SER A 69 0.86 -19.69 12.68
N GLY A 70 0.29 -20.43 13.64
CA GLY A 70 0.97 -20.89 14.86
C GLY A 70 1.10 -19.88 16.00
N VAL A 71 1.24 -18.61 15.69
CA VAL A 71 1.27 -17.48 16.64
C VAL A 71 0.36 -16.40 16.06
N ASN A 72 -0.59 -15.91 16.84
CA ASN A 72 -1.42 -14.80 16.41
C ASN A 72 -0.59 -13.51 16.46
N GLU A 73 0.10 -13.22 15.37
CA GLU A 73 0.85 -11.99 15.22
C GLU A 73 -0.03 -10.93 14.57
N LEU A 74 -0.02 -9.76 15.18
CA LEU A 74 -0.63 -8.55 14.64
C LEU A 74 0.47 -7.62 14.15
N ALA A 75 0.39 -7.16 12.90
CA ALA A 75 1.20 -6.05 12.43
C ALA A 75 0.33 -4.82 12.23
N LEU A 76 0.85 -3.69 12.66
CA LEU A 76 0.29 -2.37 12.41
C LEU A 76 1.34 -1.52 11.72
N GLY A 77 0.95 -0.87 10.64
CA GLY A 77 1.88 -0.11 9.84
C GLY A 77 1.19 0.86 8.90
N GLY A 78 1.93 1.20 7.87
CA GLY A 78 1.46 2.06 6.81
C GLY A 78 2.08 1.68 5.48
N ARG A 79 1.42 2.06 4.42
CA ARG A 79 1.89 1.87 3.05
C ARG A 79 1.76 3.15 2.24
N ALA A 80 2.52 3.24 1.18
CA ALA A 80 2.44 4.28 0.18
C ALA A 80 2.46 3.63 -1.20
N ASP A 81 1.48 3.99 -2.03
CA ASP A 81 1.25 3.42 -3.35
C ASP A 81 1.24 4.50 -4.42
N TYR A 82 1.95 4.25 -5.50
CA TYR A 82 1.95 5.10 -6.69
C TYR A 82 1.22 4.39 -7.82
N TYR A 83 0.18 5.02 -8.34
CA TYR A 83 -0.63 4.54 -9.45
C TYR A 83 -0.01 4.92 -10.79
N PHE A 84 0.12 3.95 -11.68
CA PHE A 84 0.78 4.10 -12.98
C PHE A 84 -0.21 4.30 -14.14
N ASP A 85 -1.51 4.37 -13.87
CA ASP A 85 -2.56 4.41 -14.89
C ASP A 85 -2.38 5.59 -15.84
N SER A 86 -2.11 6.78 -15.30
CA SER A 86 -1.84 7.97 -16.10
C SER A 86 -0.55 7.84 -16.93
N LEU A 87 0.46 7.12 -16.44
CA LEU A 87 1.73 6.92 -17.11
C LEU A 87 1.60 5.96 -18.30
N PHE A 88 0.77 4.93 -18.15
CA PHE A 88 0.55 3.93 -19.20
C PHE A 88 -0.71 4.20 -20.02
N SER A 89 -1.44 5.28 -19.72
CA SER A 89 -2.74 5.61 -20.34
C SER A 89 -3.70 4.42 -20.26
N LEU A 90 -3.71 3.75 -19.10
CA LEU A 90 -4.65 2.68 -18.85
C LEU A 90 -6.07 3.26 -18.81
N ALA A 91 -6.98 2.55 -19.46
CA ALA A 91 -8.38 2.88 -19.40
C ALA A 91 -9.07 2.06 -18.32
N GLU A 92 -10.09 2.64 -17.70
CA GLU A 92 -11.04 1.89 -16.90
C GLU A 92 -11.40 0.55 -17.57
N PRO A 93 -11.55 -0.54 -16.84
CA PRO A 93 -11.66 -0.64 -15.37
C PRO A 93 -10.39 -1.10 -14.63
N TRP A 94 -9.21 -0.82 -15.16
CA TRP A 94 -7.94 -1.31 -14.63
C TRP A 94 -7.13 -0.24 -13.94
N ASP A 95 -6.67 -0.52 -12.71
CA ASP A 95 -5.69 0.25 -11.98
C ASP A 95 -4.43 -0.60 -11.73
N ILE A 96 -3.25 0.00 -11.85
CA ILE A 96 -1.97 -0.64 -11.56
C ILE A 96 -1.14 0.27 -10.67
N TRP A 97 -0.63 -0.27 -9.59
CA TRP A 97 0.23 0.47 -8.67
C TRP A 97 1.49 -0.29 -8.28
N GLY A 98 2.44 0.45 -7.74
CA GLY A 98 3.59 -0.08 -7.05
C GLY A 98 3.85 0.73 -5.80
N GLY A 99 4.24 0.08 -4.73
CA GLY A 99 4.37 0.73 -3.45
C GLY A 99 5.34 0.06 -2.50
N VAL A 100 5.38 0.64 -1.32
CA VAL A 100 6.15 0.13 -0.18
C VAL A 100 5.26 0.11 1.05
N ASP A 101 5.46 -0.88 1.90
CA ASP A 101 4.82 -0.97 3.21
C ASP A 101 5.85 -1.18 4.32
N ALA A 102 5.55 -0.60 5.48
CA ALA A 102 6.33 -0.74 6.68
C ALA A 102 5.41 -0.98 7.87
N ALA A 103 5.70 -2.00 8.66
CA ALA A 103 4.88 -2.38 9.79
C ALA A 103 5.71 -2.88 10.97
N PHE A 104 5.19 -2.67 12.17
CA PHE A 104 5.68 -3.27 13.40
C PHE A 104 4.83 -4.47 13.75
N LEU A 105 5.50 -5.59 14.02
CA LEU A 105 4.86 -6.81 14.51
C LEU A 105 4.80 -6.76 16.03
N SER A 106 3.63 -7.12 16.57
CA SER A 106 3.43 -7.33 18.00
C SER A 106 3.12 -8.81 18.22
N GLY A 107 4.02 -9.53 18.87
CA GLY A 107 3.90 -10.96 19.16
C GLY A 107 4.92 -11.38 20.20
N ASP A 108 5.02 -12.67 20.54
CA ASP A 108 5.76 -13.28 21.64
C ASP A 108 7.18 -12.75 21.95
N GLY A 109 7.28 -11.46 22.29
CA GLY A 109 8.47 -10.86 22.93
C GLY A 109 9.55 -10.32 22.02
N ASN A 110 9.35 -10.33 20.69
CA ASN A 110 10.19 -9.64 19.72
C ASN A 110 9.36 -8.67 18.89
N ASP A 111 9.60 -7.39 19.08
CA ASP A 111 9.07 -6.34 18.21
C ASP A 111 9.91 -6.32 16.95
N ASP A 112 9.43 -6.94 15.89
CA ASP A 112 10.09 -6.95 14.59
C ASP A 112 9.53 -5.86 13.68
N PHE A 113 10.40 -5.26 12.90
CA PHE A 113 10.05 -4.29 11.87
C PHE A 113 10.11 -4.93 10.49
N ASN A 114 9.02 -4.82 9.74
CA ASN A 114 8.93 -5.28 8.35
C ASN A 114 8.97 -4.11 7.39
N LEU A 115 9.70 -4.28 6.31
CA LEU A 115 9.73 -3.37 5.17
C LEU A 115 9.63 -4.19 3.88
N ASN A 116 8.63 -3.90 3.05
CA ASN A 116 8.40 -4.61 1.80
C ASN A 116 8.12 -3.63 0.67
N ALA A 117 8.36 -4.09 -0.56
CA ALA A 117 7.90 -3.45 -1.77
C ALA A 117 6.87 -4.38 -2.45
N HIS A 118 5.89 -3.80 -3.14
CA HIS A 118 4.84 -4.56 -3.80
C HIS A 118 4.39 -3.89 -5.10
N ILE A 119 3.78 -4.70 -5.94
CA ILE A 119 3.02 -4.26 -7.12
C ILE A 119 1.63 -4.86 -7.04
N GLY A 120 0.63 -4.10 -7.47
CA GLY A 120 -0.75 -4.54 -7.48
C GLY A 120 -1.46 -4.15 -8.76
N VAL A 121 -2.55 -4.85 -9.00
CA VAL A 121 -3.50 -4.57 -10.06
C VAL A 121 -4.90 -4.75 -9.51
N GLU A 122 -5.79 -3.85 -9.87
CA GLU A 122 -7.22 -3.92 -9.59
C GLU A 122 -8.01 -3.96 -10.88
N TYR A 123 -9.06 -4.76 -10.88
CA TYR A 123 -10.12 -4.73 -11.88
C TYR A 123 -11.42 -4.27 -11.21
N LYS A 124 -11.86 -3.06 -11.52
CA LYS A 124 -13.12 -2.50 -11.02
C LYS A 124 -14.29 -3.20 -11.69
N ILE A 125 -15.12 -3.89 -10.90
CA ILE A 125 -16.36 -4.54 -11.37
C ILE A 125 -17.43 -3.48 -11.63
N ASP A 126 -17.49 -2.49 -10.75
CA ASP A 126 -18.32 -1.31 -10.82
C ASP A 126 -17.67 -0.16 -10.05
N ASP A 127 -18.36 0.97 -9.90
CA ASP A 127 -17.84 2.16 -9.20
C ASP A 127 -17.59 1.95 -7.70
N PHE A 128 -18.08 0.85 -7.13
CA PHE A 128 -18.01 0.59 -5.70
C PHE A 128 -17.05 -0.55 -5.32
N ILE A 129 -16.90 -1.57 -6.18
CA ILE A 129 -16.13 -2.77 -5.85
C ILE A 129 -15.15 -3.18 -6.94
N GLY A 130 -13.93 -3.53 -6.55
CA GLY A 130 -12.92 -4.11 -7.42
C GLY A 130 -12.33 -5.41 -6.87
N ILE A 131 -11.71 -6.18 -7.74
CA ILE A 131 -10.92 -7.37 -7.40
C ILE A 131 -9.45 -7.01 -7.56
N ILE A 132 -8.68 -7.33 -6.54
CA ILE A 132 -7.27 -6.96 -6.45
C ILE A 132 -6.39 -8.22 -6.47
N ALA A 133 -5.27 -8.14 -7.19
CA ALA A 133 -4.16 -9.06 -7.04
C ALA A 133 -2.89 -8.24 -6.73
N GLU A 134 -2.14 -8.67 -5.72
CA GLU A 134 -0.91 -8.00 -5.28
C GLU A 134 0.22 -9.00 -5.08
N PHE A 135 1.44 -8.61 -5.44
CA PHE A 135 2.65 -9.39 -5.22
C PHE A 135 3.73 -8.48 -4.65
N GLY A 136 4.45 -8.98 -3.65
CA GLY A 136 5.48 -8.22 -3.00
C GLY A 136 6.52 -9.07 -2.31
N GLY A 137 7.53 -8.39 -1.82
CA GLY A 137 8.62 -9.00 -1.06
C GLY A 137 9.51 -7.95 -0.41
N GLY A 138 10.33 -8.43 0.50
CA GLY A 138 11.23 -7.63 1.31
C GLY A 138 11.58 -8.44 2.54
N THR A 139 11.18 -7.98 3.71
CA THR A 139 11.31 -8.77 4.95
C THR A 139 10.41 -10.00 4.88
N ILE A 140 9.25 -9.90 4.23
CA ILE A 140 8.30 -11.00 4.03
C ILE A 140 7.94 -11.06 2.55
N THR A 141 8.00 -12.25 1.95
CA THR A 141 7.48 -12.49 0.61
C THR A 141 6.01 -12.86 0.69
N ALA A 142 5.17 -12.12 0.01
CA ALA A 142 3.74 -12.38 -0.02
C ALA A 142 3.12 -12.00 -1.37
N GLY A 143 2.26 -12.88 -1.88
CA GLY A 143 1.26 -12.54 -2.88
C GLY A 143 -0.12 -12.56 -2.25
N GLY A 144 -1.08 -11.87 -2.82
CA GLY A 144 -2.43 -11.83 -2.27
C GLY A 144 -3.49 -11.55 -3.31
N ILE A 145 -4.70 -11.92 -2.94
CA ILE A 145 -5.92 -11.51 -3.63
C ILE A 145 -6.80 -10.77 -2.66
N GLY A 146 -7.53 -9.79 -3.14
CA GLY A 146 -8.35 -8.94 -2.29
C GLY A 146 -9.51 -8.31 -3.01
N ILE A 147 -10.21 -7.51 -2.28
CA ILE A 147 -11.28 -6.65 -2.76
C ILE A 147 -11.01 -5.20 -2.36
N GLY A 148 -11.28 -4.27 -3.26
CA GLY A 148 -11.35 -2.84 -3.01
C GLY A 148 -12.81 -2.39 -2.89
N LEU A 149 -13.10 -1.58 -1.89
CA LEU A 149 -14.38 -0.94 -1.70
C LEU A 149 -14.18 0.57 -1.81
N HIS A 150 -14.72 1.18 -2.85
CA HIS A 150 -14.59 2.60 -3.18
C HIS A 150 -15.79 3.40 -2.66
N PHE A 151 -15.53 4.61 -2.06
CA PHE A 151 -16.54 5.43 -1.41
C PHE A 151 -16.61 6.86 -1.96
#